data_4c55e4dc763b28fe5bc9c6c2316a84e0
#
_entry.id   4c55e4dc763b28fe5bc9c6c2316a84e0
#
_cell.length_a   1.000
_cell.length_b   1.000
_cell.length_c   1.000
_cell.angle_alpha   90.00
_cell.angle_beta   90.00
_cell.angle_gamma   90.00
#
_symmetry.space_group_name_H-M   'P 1'
#
loop_
_entity.id
_entity.type
_entity.pdbx_description
1 polymer ?
#
loop_
_entity_poly.entity_id
_entity_poly.type
_entity_poly.pdbx_seq_one_letter_code
_entity_poly.pdbx_strand_id
1 'polypeptide(L)'
;MNSDALYFTVIAAGVVVAALLFAAGLKKRSLHPVYALPLMAAGLLAAFVTGKLFWFLFTGSQPLSDGIAGLIRPVPSEFSFTGCLAGTILGVWLTARLLKQPARQVLDSFALPCCVLAAFVRFAEIFQGDLGLGEMATFGLEEISDSSALSFFPLAVRDQWGQWLLAVSTLEAIGALLAGVLVLRFRAAAGSGKARLCDGMLFELSLFSLCAFPMFFEIAKIAGAVFYYVHVEQLLTALLMLVPVIGLSLRLSRSRKRAPWLPLVLFLLCVALNGFSQFFLDKAWRFSELFSEDVFSWLSDHLEQICSGVMLVSVICAFIVYILAFRRASKAGDPGEC
;
A
#
# COMPACT_ATOMS: atom_id res chain seq x y z
N MET A 1 11.11 -18.25 -21.31
CA MET A 1 11.55 -18.05 -19.92
C MET A 1 10.35 -18.34 -19.06
N ASN A 2 10.45 -19.15 -18.00
CA ASN A 2 9.30 -19.48 -17.16
C ASN A 2 8.80 -18.19 -16.47
N SER A 3 7.50 -17.95 -16.43
CA SER A 3 6.88 -16.77 -15.82
C SER A 3 7.35 -16.56 -14.38
N ASP A 4 7.42 -17.65 -13.59
CA ASP A 4 7.92 -17.60 -12.22
C ASP A 4 9.38 -17.14 -12.12
N ALA A 5 10.23 -17.51 -13.08
CA ALA A 5 11.62 -17.07 -13.11
C ALA A 5 11.73 -15.55 -13.33
N LEU A 6 10.84 -14.98 -14.18
CA LEU A 6 10.76 -13.53 -14.35
C LEU A 6 10.29 -12.83 -13.07
N TYR A 7 9.25 -13.32 -12.44
CA TYR A 7 8.73 -12.82 -11.19
C TYR A 7 9.84 -12.71 -10.12
N PHE A 8 10.52 -13.82 -9.83
CA PHE A 8 11.59 -13.81 -8.84
C PHE A 8 12.80 -12.99 -9.25
N THR A 9 13.13 -12.90 -10.56
CA THR A 9 14.21 -12.06 -11.05
C THR A 9 13.95 -10.58 -10.82
N VAL A 10 12.72 -10.13 -11.08
CA VAL A 10 12.31 -8.74 -10.85
C VAL A 10 12.36 -8.39 -9.36
N ILE A 11 11.86 -9.28 -8.50
CA ILE A 11 11.93 -9.09 -7.04
C ILE A 11 13.38 -9.04 -6.56
N ALA A 12 14.23 -9.96 -7.03
CA ALA A 12 15.66 -9.97 -6.66
C ALA A 12 16.36 -8.68 -7.07
N ALA A 13 16.08 -8.17 -8.28
CA ALA A 13 16.58 -6.87 -8.71
C ALA A 13 16.11 -5.74 -7.78
N GLY A 14 14.81 -5.75 -7.40
CA GLY A 14 14.23 -4.80 -6.45
C GLY A 14 14.93 -4.84 -5.09
N VAL A 15 15.20 -6.04 -4.57
CA VAL A 15 15.91 -6.22 -3.29
C VAL A 15 17.31 -5.64 -3.35
N VAL A 16 18.06 -5.89 -4.43
CA VAL A 16 19.42 -5.35 -4.61
C VAL A 16 19.38 -3.81 -4.66
N VAL A 17 18.50 -3.22 -5.47
CA VAL A 17 18.35 -1.77 -5.57
C VAL A 17 17.94 -1.16 -4.22
N ALA A 18 16.97 -1.75 -3.55
CA ALA A 18 16.53 -1.28 -2.24
C ALA A 18 17.64 -1.38 -1.18
N ALA A 19 18.44 -2.45 -1.17
CA ALA A 19 19.57 -2.61 -0.25
C ALA A 19 20.64 -1.54 -0.47
N LEU A 20 20.99 -1.24 -1.72
CA LEU A 20 21.93 -0.18 -2.06
C LEU A 20 21.44 1.21 -1.64
N LEU A 21 20.17 1.51 -1.91
CA LEU A 21 19.53 2.76 -1.47
C LEU A 21 19.46 2.86 0.05
N PHE A 22 19.21 1.74 0.75
CA PHE A 22 19.18 1.69 2.20
C PHE A 22 20.56 1.95 2.81
N ALA A 23 21.61 1.30 2.30
CA ALA A 23 22.98 1.55 2.73
C ALA A 23 23.40 3.01 2.51
N ALA A 24 23.03 3.60 1.37
CA ALA A 24 23.25 5.02 1.09
C ALA A 24 22.43 5.92 2.03
N GLY A 25 21.21 5.51 2.39
CA GLY A 25 20.35 6.21 3.34
C GLY A 25 20.92 6.23 4.76
N LEU A 26 21.41 5.09 5.24
CA LEU A 26 22.08 4.96 6.53
C LEU A 26 23.33 5.83 6.61
N LYS A 27 24.20 5.79 5.58
CA LYS A 27 25.41 6.61 5.50
C LYS A 27 25.09 8.11 5.60
N LYS A 28 24.02 8.58 4.98
CA LYS A 28 23.58 9.99 5.05
C LYS A 28 23.13 10.43 6.45
N ARG A 29 22.75 9.48 7.31
CA ARG A 29 22.39 9.72 8.71
C ARG A 29 23.50 9.38 9.71
N SER A 30 24.73 9.25 9.21
CA SER A 30 25.90 8.89 10.03
C SER A 30 25.79 7.51 10.71
N LEU A 31 24.93 6.63 10.16
CA LEU A 31 24.84 5.23 10.57
C LEU A 31 25.73 4.37 9.66
N HIS A 32 26.28 3.31 10.21
CA HIS A 32 27.17 2.44 9.43
C HIS A 32 26.40 1.67 8.36
N PRO A 33 26.76 1.76 7.06
CA PRO A 33 26.00 1.15 5.96
C PRO A 33 25.96 -0.39 6.02
N VAL A 34 26.88 -1.02 6.73
CA VAL A 34 26.91 -2.49 6.95
C VAL A 34 25.63 -3.00 7.61
N TYR A 35 24.96 -2.19 8.42
CA TYR A 35 23.68 -2.56 9.02
C TYR A 35 22.54 -2.75 8.01
N ALA A 36 22.69 -2.24 6.76
CA ALA A 36 21.69 -2.45 5.73
C ALA A 36 21.42 -3.93 5.47
N LEU A 37 22.48 -4.75 5.46
CA LEU A 37 22.35 -6.19 5.16
C LEU A 37 21.52 -6.95 6.21
N PRO A 38 21.85 -6.95 7.51
CA PRO A 38 21.07 -7.67 8.51
C PRO A 38 19.64 -7.08 8.66
N LEU A 39 19.45 -5.77 8.51
CA LEU A 39 18.15 -5.13 8.56
C LEU A 39 17.26 -5.55 7.37
N MET A 40 17.81 -5.59 6.16
CA MET A 40 17.08 -6.06 4.98
C MET A 40 16.77 -7.55 5.07
N ALA A 41 17.74 -8.38 5.47
CA ALA A 41 17.53 -9.82 5.61
C ALA A 41 16.42 -10.14 6.62
N ALA A 42 16.43 -9.48 7.77
CA ALA A 42 15.38 -9.65 8.79
C ALA A 42 14.03 -9.11 8.29
N GLY A 43 14.02 -7.98 7.58
CA GLY A 43 12.81 -7.43 6.97
C GLY A 43 12.19 -8.38 5.95
N LEU A 44 13.00 -8.96 5.05
CA LEU A 44 12.54 -9.91 4.03
C LEU A 44 12.05 -11.22 4.65
N LEU A 45 12.75 -11.74 5.66
CA LEU A 45 12.32 -12.94 6.38
C LEU A 45 10.98 -12.71 7.09
N ALA A 46 10.84 -11.58 7.77
CA ALA A 46 9.59 -11.22 8.42
C ALA A 46 8.47 -10.99 7.39
N ALA A 47 8.76 -10.36 6.25
CA ALA A 47 7.81 -10.21 5.15
C ALA A 47 7.30 -11.56 4.65
N PHE A 48 8.22 -12.51 4.42
CA PHE A 48 7.86 -13.85 3.99
C PHE A 48 6.89 -14.51 4.98
N VAL A 49 7.24 -14.50 6.26
CA VAL A 49 6.43 -15.15 7.31
C VAL A 49 5.06 -14.47 7.44
N THR A 50 5.03 -13.14 7.56
CA THR A 50 3.77 -12.42 7.77
C THR A 50 2.92 -12.37 6.50
N GLY A 51 3.51 -12.28 5.32
CA GLY A 51 2.80 -12.33 4.05
C GLY A 51 2.07 -13.65 3.87
N LYS A 52 2.75 -14.77 4.12
CA LYS A 52 2.15 -16.10 4.12
C LYS A 52 1.09 -16.27 5.21
N LEU A 53 1.40 -15.84 6.45
CA LEU A 53 0.45 -15.93 7.56
C LEU A 53 -0.84 -15.19 7.29
N PHE A 54 -0.77 -13.97 6.77
CA PHE A 54 -1.95 -13.17 6.45
C PHE A 54 -2.75 -13.78 5.30
N TRP A 55 -2.06 -14.28 4.26
CA TRP A 55 -2.73 -14.99 3.19
C TRP A 55 -3.50 -16.20 3.72
N PHE A 56 -2.88 -17.06 4.53
CA PHE A 56 -3.54 -18.22 5.15
C PHE A 56 -4.74 -17.84 6.03
N LEU A 57 -4.59 -16.80 6.84
CA LEU A 57 -5.65 -16.39 7.77
C LEU A 57 -6.89 -15.87 7.05
N PHE A 58 -6.71 -15.24 5.89
CA PHE A 58 -7.80 -14.51 5.27
C PHE A 58 -8.36 -15.14 3.99
N THR A 59 -7.61 -15.96 3.28
CA THR A 59 -8.14 -16.64 2.08
C THR A 59 -8.95 -17.88 2.43
N GLY A 60 -8.83 -18.41 3.65
CA GLY A 60 -9.61 -19.57 4.10
C GLY A 60 -9.42 -20.84 3.26
N SER A 61 -8.63 -20.76 2.20
CA SER A 61 -8.45 -21.81 1.23
C SER A 61 -7.39 -22.79 1.71
N GLN A 62 -7.85 -23.97 2.08
CA GLN A 62 -7.04 -25.15 2.36
C GLN A 62 -5.94 -24.96 3.40
N PRO A 63 -6.31 -25.11 4.66
CA PRO A 63 -5.32 -25.06 5.70
C PRO A 63 -4.48 -26.32 5.59
N LEU A 64 -3.21 -26.22 5.89
CA LEU A 64 -2.44 -27.29 6.54
C LEU A 64 -2.57 -28.72 5.96
N SER A 65 -3.35 -28.95 4.87
CA SER A 65 -3.35 -30.28 4.19
C SER A 65 -1.94 -30.64 3.72
N ASP A 66 -1.16 -29.63 3.29
CA ASP A 66 0.25 -29.78 2.92
C ASP A 66 1.19 -29.56 4.12
N GLY A 67 0.66 -29.34 5.31
CA GLY A 67 1.41 -29.15 6.54
C GLY A 67 2.33 -27.94 6.53
N ILE A 68 3.39 -27.98 7.35
CA ILE A 68 4.42 -26.92 7.45
C ILE A 68 5.12 -26.69 6.09
N ALA A 69 5.18 -27.70 5.22
CA ALA A 69 5.78 -27.56 3.89
C ALA A 69 5.05 -26.51 3.02
N GLY A 70 3.73 -26.39 3.13
CA GLY A 70 2.95 -25.36 2.43
C GLY A 70 3.31 -23.94 2.89
N LEU A 71 3.60 -23.74 4.17
CA LEU A 71 4.01 -22.44 4.72
C LEU A 71 5.39 -21.99 4.24
N ILE A 72 6.28 -22.92 3.95
CA ILE A 72 7.68 -22.62 3.58
C ILE A 72 7.82 -22.48 2.05
N ARG A 73 6.91 -23.09 1.28
CA ARG A 73 6.98 -23.07 -0.18
C ARG A 73 6.73 -21.65 -0.72
N PRO A 74 7.64 -21.07 -1.51
CA PRO A 74 7.44 -19.74 -2.10
C PRO A 74 6.55 -19.84 -3.35
N VAL A 75 5.24 -19.84 -3.16
CA VAL A 75 4.27 -19.75 -4.25
C VAL A 75 3.88 -18.28 -4.39
N PRO A 76 4.09 -17.65 -5.56
CA PRO A 76 3.87 -16.22 -5.76
C PRO A 76 2.47 -15.72 -5.36
N SER A 77 1.42 -16.46 -5.72
CA SER A 77 0.01 -16.13 -5.44
C SER A 77 -0.41 -16.27 -3.98
N GLU A 78 0.46 -16.81 -3.12
CA GLU A 78 0.13 -17.11 -1.72
C GLU A 78 0.73 -16.10 -0.75
N PHE A 79 0.80 -14.83 -1.12
CA PHE A 79 1.31 -13.77 -0.26
C PHE A 79 0.34 -12.58 -0.21
N SER A 80 0.03 -12.13 1.01
CA SER A 80 -0.61 -10.85 1.23
C SER A 80 0.43 -9.73 1.09
N PHE A 81 0.18 -8.77 0.21
CA PHE A 81 1.06 -7.61 0.06
C PHE A 81 1.15 -6.80 1.36
N THR A 82 0.01 -6.53 1.98
CA THR A 82 -0.06 -5.77 3.23
C THR A 82 0.64 -6.53 4.36
N GLY A 83 0.49 -7.87 4.40
CA GLY A 83 1.23 -8.73 5.33
C GLY A 83 2.74 -8.65 5.11
N CYS A 84 3.20 -8.69 3.86
CA CYS A 84 4.62 -8.52 3.53
C CYS A 84 5.15 -7.13 3.95
N LEU A 85 4.38 -6.07 3.68
CA LEU A 85 4.75 -4.71 4.07
C LEU A 85 4.85 -4.57 5.59
N ALA A 86 3.85 -5.02 6.32
CA ALA A 86 3.84 -5.00 7.79
C ALA A 86 5.02 -5.79 8.37
N GLY A 87 5.28 -6.99 7.85
CA GLY A 87 6.40 -7.81 8.28
C GLY A 87 7.74 -7.18 8.01
N THR A 88 7.93 -6.62 6.82
CA THR A 88 9.17 -5.90 6.48
C THR A 88 9.45 -4.78 7.48
N ILE A 89 8.44 -3.97 7.79
CA ILE A 89 8.55 -2.86 8.74
C ILE A 89 8.89 -3.38 10.14
N LEU A 90 8.17 -4.39 10.60
CA LEU A 90 8.37 -4.99 11.91
C LEU A 90 9.77 -5.61 12.02
N GLY A 91 10.21 -6.35 11.01
CA GLY A 91 11.53 -6.96 10.95
C GLY A 91 12.66 -5.94 10.98
N VAL A 92 12.58 -4.87 10.18
CA VAL A 92 13.56 -3.78 10.19
C VAL A 92 13.56 -3.06 11.55
N TRP A 93 12.38 -2.73 12.08
CA TRP A 93 12.25 -2.04 13.37
C TRP A 93 12.80 -2.86 14.53
N LEU A 94 12.43 -4.12 14.63
CA LEU A 94 12.88 -5.02 15.70
C LEU A 94 14.39 -5.23 15.63
N THR A 95 14.93 -5.51 14.45
CA THR A 95 16.38 -5.69 14.25
C THR A 95 17.16 -4.41 14.55
N ALA A 96 16.64 -3.24 14.19
CA ALA A 96 17.26 -1.98 14.58
C ALA A 96 17.33 -1.84 16.12
N ARG A 97 16.27 -2.23 16.83
CA ARG A 97 16.26 -2.24 18.30
C ARG A 97 17.26 -3.23 18.88
N LEU A 98 17.33 -4.46 18.34
CA LEU A 98 18.28 -5.49 18.78
C LEU A 98 19.74 -5.05 18.55
N LEU A 99 20.01 -4.36 17.44
CA LEU A 99 21.32 -3.80 17.14
C LEU A 99 21.60 -2.47 17.88
N LYS A 100 20.70 -2.05 18.78
CA LYS A 100 20.80 -0.81 19.55
C LYS A 100 20.94 0.45 18.65
N GLN A 101 20.39 0.39 17.44
CA GLN A 101 20.37 1.52 16.53
C GLN A 101 19.13 2.40 16.76
N PRO A 102 19.18 3.71 16.44
CA PRO A 102 18.03 4.61 16.56
C PRO A 102 16.95 4.22 15.53
N ALA A 103 16.00 3.38 15.95
CA ALA A 103 15.03 2.73 15.07
C ALA A 103 14.25 3.71 14.17
N ARG A 104 13.92 4.92 14.66
CA ARG A 104 13.23 5.96 13.87
C ARG A 104 14.10 6.47 12.72
N GLN A 105 15.40 6.67 12.94
CA GLN A 105 16.34 7.11 11.90
C GLN A 105 16.61 6.01 10.89
N VAL A 106 16.65 4.75 11.35
CA VAL A 106 16.76 3.57 10.49
C VAL A 106 15.53 3.47 9.59
N LEU A 107 14.32 3.60 10.13
CA LEU A 107 13.07 3.57 9.35
C LEU A 107 13.00 4.73 8.34
N ASP A 108 13.42 5.94 8.70
CA ASP A 108 13.50 7.05 7.75
C ASP A 108 14.51 6.81 6.63
N SER A 109 15.61 6.10 6.94
CA SER A 109 16.57 5.69 5.92
C SER A 109 15.98 4.61 5.01
N PHE A 110 15.05 3.81 5.54
CA PHE A 110 14.34 2.76 4.83
C PHE A 110 13.13 3.28 4.02
N ALA A 111 12.66 4.50 4.23
CA ALA A 111 11.45 5.05 3.59
C ALA A 111 11.49 4.96 2.05
N LEU A 112 12.56 5.45 1.40
CA LEU A 112 12.72 5.36 -0.05
C LEU A 112 12.97 3.92 -0.53
N PRO A 113 13.88 3.13 0.08
CA PRO A 113 14.03 1.71 -0.23
C PRO A 113 12.72 0.92 -0.18
N CYS A 114 11.88 1.19 0.80
CA CYS A 114 10.58 0.54 0.95
C CYS A 114 9.66 0.84 -0.25
N CYS A 115 9.59 2.10 -0.70
CA CYS A 115 8.82 2.49 -1.88
C CYS A 115 9.32 1.79 -3.15
N VAL A 116 10.65 1.73 -3.34
CA VAL A 116 11.26 1.08 -4.50
C VAL A 116 11.02 -0.42 -4.47
N LEU A 117 11.23 -1.07 -3.32
CA LEU A 117 10.97 -2.50 -3.16
C LEU A 117 9.50 -2.84 -3.44
N ALA A 118 8.56 -2.06 -2.88
CA ALA A 118 7.13 -2.23 -3.12
C ALA A 118 6.80 -2.09 -4.62
N ALA A 119 7.40 -1.13 -5.32
CA ALA A 119 7.21 -0.95 -6.75
C ALA A 119 7.68 -2.18 -7.55
N PHE A 120 8.85 -2.74 -7.23
CA PHE A 120 9.34 -3.94 -7.90
C PHE A 120 8.48 -5.17 -7.59
N VAL A 121 8.04 -5.34 -6.35
CA VAL A 121 7.16 -6.44 -5.95
C VAL A 121 5.85 -6.36 -6.71
N ARG A 122 5.19 -5.19 -6.73
CA ARG A 122 3.92 -5.02 -7.45
C ARG A 122 4.08 -5.16 -8.96
N PHE A 123 5.16 -4.65 -9.52
CA PHE A 123 5.44 -4.83 -10.94
C PHE A 123 5.73 -6.29 -11.30
N ALA A 124 6.35 -7.06 -10.41
CA ALA A 124 6.64 -8.48 -10.64
C ALA A 124 5.35 -9.31 -10.80
N GLU A 125 4.25 -8.91 -10.16
CA GLU A 125 2.97 -9.64 -10.18
C GLU A 125 2.38 -9.81 -11.58
N ILE A 126 2.69 -8.93 -12.54
CA ILE A 126 2.27 -9.11 -13.94
C ILE A 126 2.87 -10.37 -14.61
N PHE A 127 3.90 -10.96 -14.01
CA PHE A 127 4.55 -12.18 -14.51
C PHE A 127 4.08 -13.45 -13.81
N GLN A 128 3.03 -13.39 -12.99
CA GLN A 128 2.53 -14.57 -12.24
C GLN A 128 1.72 -15.58 -13.08
N GLY A 129 1.76 -15.51 -14.39
CA GLY A 129 1.02 -16.42 -15.25
C GLY A 129 -0.51 -16.25 -15.12
N ASP A 130 -1.26 -17.36 -15.10
CA ASP A 130 -2.73 -17.32 -15.03
C ASP A 130 -3.27 -16.64 -13.76
N LEU A 131 -2.46 -16.57 -12.71
CA LEU A 131 -2.80 -15.95 -11.44
C LEU A 131 -2.56 -14.44 -11.41
N GLY A 132 -1.69 -13.93 -12.27
CA GLY A 132 -1.59 -12.50 -12.53
C GLY A 132 -2.90 -11.88 -13.02
N LEU A 133 -3.77 -12.70 -13.61
CA LEU A 133 -5.12 -12.32 -14.00
C LEU A 133 -6.02 -12.00 -12.79
N GLY A 134 -5.79 -12.61 -11.63
CA GLY A 134 -6.52 -12.31 -10.40
C GLY A 134 -6.31 -10.89 -9.89
N GLU A 135 -5.21 -10.25 -10.28
CA GLU A 135 -4.90 -8.84 -9.96
C GLU A 135 -5.37 -7.87 -11.06
N MET A 136 -6.03 -8.39 -12.11
CA MET A 136 -6.60 -7.57 -13.17
C MET A 136 -7.97 -7.05 -12.78
N ALA A 137 -8.30 -5.87 -13.27
CA ALA A 137 -9.57 -5.24 -13.01
C ALA A 137 -10.15 -4.63 -14.26
N THR A 138 -11.45 -4.56 -14.29
CA THR A 138 -12.21 -3.93 -15.37
C THR A 138 -12.80 -2.58 -14.99
N PHE A 139 -12.84 -2.22 -13.70
CA PHE A 139 -13.50 -1.00 -13.19
C PHE A 139 -14.94 -0.83 -13.70
N GLY A 140 -15.70 -1.92 -13.73
CA GLY A 140 -17.05 -1.91 -14.29
C GLY A 140 -17.11 -1.88 -15.81
N LEU A 141 -15.97 -2.02 -16.47
CA LEU A 141 -15.88 -2.30 -17.89
C LEU A 141 -15.64 -3.79 -18.02
N GLU A 142 -16.51 -4.48 -18.73
CA GLU A 142 -16.35 -5.94 -18.95
C GLU A 142 -15.00 -6.24 -19.62
N GLU A 143 -14.52 -5.29 -20.45
CA GLU A 143 -13.25 -5.38 -21.15
C GLU A 143 -12.69 -3.98 -21.45
N ILE A 144 -11.37 -3.85 -21.48
CA ILE A 144 -10.76 -2.66 -22.05
C ILE A 144 -10.77 -2.83 -23.57
N SER A 145 -11.45 -1.92 -24.28
CA SER A 145 -11.46 -1.93 -25.73
C SER A 145 -10.05 -1.91 -26.33
N ASP A 146 -9.81 -2.66 -27.40
CA ASP A 146 -8.54 -2.64 -28.16
C ASP A 146 -8.12 -1.24 -28.60
N SER A 147 -9.08 -0.33 -28.75
CA SER A 147 -8.86 1.08 -29.11
C SER A 147 -8.54 1.99 -27.92
N SER A 148 -8.57 1.48 -26.69
CA SER A 148 -8.27 2.27 -25.51
C SER A 148 -6.80 2.65 -25.43
N ALA A 149 -6.51 3.86 -24.98
CA ALA A 149 -5.16 4.31 -24.70
C ALA A 149 -4.45 3.51 -23.58
N LEU A 150 -5.17 2.68 -22.85
CA LEU A 150 -4.65 1.81 -21.79
C LEU A 150 -4.38 0.38 -22.26
N SER A 151 -4.79 0.01 -23.49
CA SER A 151 -4.66 -1.35 -24.05
C SER A 151 -3.24 -1.65 -24.52
N PHE A 152 -2.24 -1.48 -23.64
CA PHE A 152 -0.85 -1.83 -23.92
C PHE A 152 -0.11 -2.29 -22.67
N PHE A 153 0.84 -3.20 -22.87
CA PHE A 153 1.76 -3.62 -21.81
C PHE A 153 2.67 -2.44 -21.40
N PRO A 154 2.89 -2.16 -20.10
CA PRO A 154 2.51 -2.95 -18.92
C PRO A 154 1.24 -2.48 -18.20
N LEU A 155 0.47 -1.54 -18.76
CA LEU A 155 -0.76 -1.03 -18.11
C LEU A 155 -1.92 -1.99 -18.23
N ALA A 156 -1.93 -2.82 -19.28
CA ALA A 156 -2.88 -3.90 -19.44
C ALA A 156 -2.17 -5.17 -19.92
N VAL A 157 -2.78 -6.31 -19.65
CA VAL A 157 -2.31 -7.63 -20.07
C VAL A 157 -3.46 -8.35 -20.79
N ARG A 158 -3.16 -9.10 -21.82
CA ARG A 158 -4.15 -9.96 -22.49
C ARG A 158 -4.34 -11.24 -21.72
N ASP A 159 -5.58 -11.60 -21.49
CA ASP A 159 -5.94 -12.90 -20.94
C ASP A 159 -5.80 -14.03 -21.99
N GLN A 160 -6.12 -15.25 -21.59
CA GLN A 160 -6.10 -16.42 -22.48
C GLN A 160 -7.12 -16.36 -23.63
N TRP A 161 -8.14 -15.50 -23.54
CA TRP A 161 -9.15 -15.27 -24.58
C TRP A 161 -8.83 -14.07 -25.47
N GLY A 162 -7.69 -13.40 -25.24
CA GLY A 162 -7.23 -12.26 -26.01
C GLY A 162 -7.82 -10.92 -25.55
N GLN A 163 -8.56 -10.89 -24.46
CA GLN A 163 -9.16 -9.68 -23.90
C GLN A 163 -8.13 -8.87 -23.11
N TRP A 164 -8.22 -7.56 -23.20
CA TRP A 164 -7.37 -6.67 -22.41
C TRP A 164 -7.96 -6.44 -21.01
N LEU A 165 -7.20 -6.79 -20.00
CA LEU A 165 -7.52 -6.52 -18.59
C LEU A 165 -6.51 -5.53 -18.02
N LEU A 166 -6.99 -4.59 -17.19
CA LEU A 166 -6.15 -3.58 -16.56
C LEU A 166 -5.22 -4.22 -15.52
N ALA A 167 -3.92 -3.96 -15.64
CA ALA A 167 -2.92 -4.45 -14.70
C ALA A 167 -2.89 -3.57 -13.44
N VAL A 168 -3.72 -3.89 -12.45
CA VAL A 168 -3.83 -3.15 -11.19
C VAL A 168 -2.49 -3.10 -10.46
N SER A 169 -1.75 -4.20 -10.43
CA SER A 169 -0.43 -4.29 -9.81
C SER A 169 0.58 -3.29 -10.41
N THR A 170 0.52 -3.06 -11.73
CA THR A 170 1.35 -2.01 -12.38
C THR A 170 0.97 -0.60 -11.92
N LEU A 171 -0.33 -0.31 -11.78
CA LEU A 171 -0.79 0.98 -11.25
C LEU A 171 -0.35 1.20 -9.81
N GLU A 172 -0.40 0.16 -8.99
CA GLU A 172 0.11 0.20 -7.62
C GLU A 172 1.65 0.36 -7.59
N ALA A 173 2.39 -0.25 -8.53
CA ALA A 173 3.82 -0.04 -8.68
C ALA A 173 4.15 1.42 -9.02
N ILE A 174 3.40 2.03 -9.95
CA ILE A 174 3.51 3.46 -10.25
C ILE A 174 3.22 4.30 -9.00
N GLY A 175 2.18 3.96 -8.25
CA GLY A 175 1.84 4.60 -6.99
C GLY A 175 2.97 4.53 -5.97
N ALA A 176 3.63 3.39 -5.85
CA ALA A 176 4.78 3.21 -4.98
C ALA A 176 5.98 4.07 -5.40
N LEU A 177 6.24 4.22 -6.72
CA LEU A 177 7.26 5.14 -7.23
C LEU A 177 6.90 6.60 -6.94
N LEU A 178 5.63 7.00 -7.10
CA LEU A 178 5.17 8.34 -6.76
C LEU A 178 5.33 8.63 -5.25
N ALA A 179 5.07 7.65 -4.39
CA ALA A 179 5.37 7.74 -2.97
C ALA A 179 6.87 7.97 -2.72
N GLY A 180 7.74 7.27 -3.44
CA GLY A 180 9.19 7.48 -3.40
C GLY A 180 9.61 8.89 -3.83
N VAL A 181 9.02 9.42 -4.91
CA VAL A 181 9.24 10.81 -5.36
C VAL A 181 8.80 11.81 -4.28
N LEU A 182 7.68 11.56 -3.62
CA LEU A 182 7.19 12.41 -2.53
C LEU A 182 8.18 12.43 -1.34
N VAL A 183 8.68 11.26 -0.94
CA VAL A 183 9.73 11.13 0.09
C VAL A 183 10.98 11.92 -0.30
N LEU A 184 11.45 11.81 -1.54
CA LEU A 184 12.60 12.57 -2.04
C LEU A 184 12.37 14.08 -1.99
N ARG A 185 11.18 14.56 -2.37
CA ARG A 185 10.83 16.00 -2.34
C ARG A 185 10.86 16.55 -0.92
N PHE A 186 10.27 15.84 0.05
CA PHE A 186 10.30 16.30 1.45
C PHE A 186 11.70 16.21 2.04
N ARG A 187 12.48 15.20 1.68
CA ARG A 187 13.89 15.09 2.07
C ARG A 187 14.73 16.26 1.52
N ALA A 188 14.52 16.64 0.25
CA ALA A 188 15.20 17.78 -0.36
C ALA A 188 14.77 19.10 0.29
N ALA A 189 13.48 19.27 0.62
CA ALA A 189 12.98 20.43 1.35
C ALA A 189 13.60 20.55 2.73
N ALA A 190 13.83 19.44 3.43
CA ALA A 190 14.51 19.42 4.71
C ALA A 190 15.99 19.81 4.56
N GLY A 191 16.69 19.27 3.56
CA GLY A 191 18.08 19.61 3.28
C GLY A 191 18.30 21.10 2.90
N SER A 192 17.30 21.75 2.31
CA SER A 192 17.33 23.18 1.98
C SER A 192 16.81 24.10 3.10
N GLY A 193 16.52 23.55 4.28
CA GLY A 193 15.99 24.33 5.41
C GLY A 193 14.53 24.78 5.29
N LYS A 194 13.84 24.38 4.20
CA LYS A 194 12.42 24.74 3.96
C LYS A 194 11.42 23.91 4.78
N ALA A 195 11.86 22.78 5.31
CA ALA A 195 11.09 21.90 6.18
C ALA A 195 11.97 21.36 7.30
N ARG A 196 11.40 21.12 8.47
CA ARG A 196 12.06 20.42 9.58
C ARG A 196 11.37 19.08 9.76
N LEU A 197 12.12 18.02 9.65
CA LEU A 197 11.61 16.65 9.76
C LEU A 197 12.15 16.01 11.03
N CYS A 198 11.25 15.63 11.92
CA CYS A 198 11.60 14.78 13.05
C CYS A 198 11.84 13.35 12.61
N ASP A 199 12.61 12.62 13.42
CA ASP A 199 12.89 11.20 13.14
C ASP A 199 11.62 10.37 13.06
N GLY A 200 11.52 9.57 12.01
CA GLY A 200 10.39 8.72 11.67
C GLY A 200 9.36 9.38 10.74
N MET A 201 9.41 10.69 10.50
CA MET A 201 8.42 11.39 9.68
C MET A 201 8.47 10.96 8.20
N LEU A 202 9.67 10.79 7.62
CA LEU A 202 9.78 10.35 6.23
C LEU A 202 9.24 8.94 6.03
N PHE A 203 9.46 8.07 7.01
CA PHE A 203 8.92 6.74 6.99
C PHE A 203 7.39 6.73 7.10
N GLU A 204 6.83 7.52 8.02
CA GLU A 204 5.37 7.66 8.15
C GLU A 204 4.74 8.19 6.85
N LEU A 205 5.39 9.15 6.17
CA LEU A 205 4.96 9.64 4.87
C LEU A 205 4.98 8.53 3.80
N SER A 206 6.06 7.75 3.76
CA SER A 206 6.17 6.64 2.81
C SER A 206 5.11 5.57 3.04
N LEU A 207 4.89 5.19 4.30
CA LEU A 207 3.90 4.18 4.67
C LEU A 207 2.49 4.61 4.30
N PHE A 208 2.10 5.84 4.65
CA PHE A 208 0.78 6.37 4.29
C PHE A 208 0.59 6.39 2.78
N SER A 209 1.59 6.89 2.04
CA SER A 209 1.50 7.02 0.59
C SER A 209 1.50 5.66 -0.12
N LEU A 210 2.27 4.68 0.36
CA LEU A 210 2.28 3.32 -0.19
C LEU A 210 0.94 2.62 -0.01
N CYS A 211 0.28 2.83 1.13
CA CYS A 211 -1.00 2.20 1.41
C CYS A 211 -2.20 2.87 0.72
N ALA A 212 -2.08 4.13 0.28
CA ALA A 212 -3.18 4.86 -0.35
C ALA A 212 -3.64 4.24 -1.69
N PHE A 213 -2.70 3.72 -2.49
CA PHE A 213 -3.02 3.10 -3.78
C PHE A 213 -3.71 1.73 -3.62
N PRO A 214 -3.14 0.76 -2.86
CA PRO A 214 -3.82 -0.50 -2.61
C PRO A 214 -5.21 -0.32 -1.97
N MET A 215 -5.37 0.66 -1.08
CA MET A 215 -6.66 0.94 -0.47
C MET A 215 -7.75 1.26 -1.50
N PHE A 216 -7.40 1.94 -2.59
CA PHE A 216 -8.34 2.24 -3.67
C PHE A 216 -8.49 1.08 -4.65
N PHE A 217 -7.36 0.54 -5.13
CA PHE A 217 -7.37 -0.44 -6.21
C PHE A 217 -7.85 -1.84 -5.78
N GLU A 218 -7.89 -2.12 -4.49
CA GLU A 218 -8.33 -3.42 -3.99
C GLU A 218 -9.75 -3.78 -4.43
N ILE A 219 -10.65 -2.79 -4.54
CA ILE A 219 -12.02 -3.00 -4.99
C ILE A 219 -12.09 -3.43 -6.46
N ALA A 220 -11.09 -3.03 -7.24
CA ALA A 220 -11.05 -3.32 -8.66
C ALA A 220 -10.45 -4.70 -8.97
N LYS A 221 -9.96 -5.42 -7.97
CA LYS A 221 -9.40 -6.76 -8.13
C LYS A 221 -10.49 -7.80 -8.26
N ILE A 222 -10.35 -8.70 -9.23
CA ILE A 222 -11.28 -9.79 -9.50
C ILE A 222 -11.21 -10.86 -8.42
N ALA A 223 -10.01 -11.11 -7.87
CA ALA A 223 -9.78 -12.08 -6.81
C ALA A 223 -9.28 -11.39 -5.55
N GLY A 224 -9.83 -11.74 -4.41
CA GLY A 224 -9.41 -11.23 -3.11
C GLY A 224 -10.21 -11.86 -1.98
N ALA A 225 -9.61 -11.95 -0.79
CA ALA A 225 -10.33 -12.39 0.39
C ALA A 225 -11.29 -11.30 0.85
N VAL A 226 -12.56 -11.64 1.00
CA VAL A 226 -13.61 -10.72 1.44
C VAL A 226 -14.09 -11.13 2.83
N PHE A 227 -14.10 -10.18 3.76
CA PHE A 227 -14.69 -10.34 5.07
C PHE A 227 -16.01 -9.56 5.12
N TYR A 228 -17.13 -10.29 5.08
CA TYR A 228 -18.49 -9.79 4.89
C TYR A 228 -18.69 -9.08 3.54
N TYR A 229 -18.24 -7.83 3.41
CA TYR A 229 -18.36 -6.99 2.22
C TYR A 229 -17.12 -6.12 1.97
N VAL A 230 -16.11 -6.21 2.85
CA VAL A 230 -14.87 -5.44 2.72
C VAL A 230 -13.74 -6.38 2.32
N HIS A 231 -12.95 -5.99 1.34
CA HIS A 231 -11.73 -6.71 1.01
C HIS A 231 -10.76 -6.65 2.18
N VAL A 232 -10.22 -7.81 2.58
CA VAL A 232 -9.35 -7.91 3.76
C VAL A 232 -8.09 -7.06 3.60
N GLU A 233 -7.48 -7.08 2.43
CA GLU A 233 -6.30 -6.25 2.12
C GLU A 233 -6.61 -4.76 2.28
N GLN A 234 -7.79 -4.31 1.91
CA GLN A 234 -8.21 -2.92 2.10
C GLN A 234 -8.33 -2.55 3.58
N LEU A 235 -8.91 -3.44 4.40
CA LEU A 235 -9.01 -3.21 5.84
C LEU A 235 -7.62 -3.15 6.49
N LEU A 236 -6.73 -4.08 6.14
CA LEU A 236 -5.35 -4.12 6.64
C LEU A 236 -4.57 -2.88 6.22
N THR A 237 -4.75 -2.45 4.98
CA THR A 237 -4.12 -1.24 4.44
C THR A 237 -4.60 0.00 5.20
N ALA A 238 -5.90 0.12 5.47
CA ALA A 238 -6.47 1.20 6.29
C ALA A 238 -5.89 1.20 7.71
N LEU A 239 -5.71 0.03 8.32
CA LEU A 239 -5.07 -0.11 9.64
C LEU A 239 -3.60 0.33 9.61
N LEU A 240 -2.86 -0.02 8.57
CA LEU A 240 -1.48 0.46 8.40
C LEU A 240 -1.41 1.98 8.20
N MET A 241 -2.35 2.58 7.45
CA MET A 241 -2.44 4.03 7.27
C MET A 241 -2.80 4.76 8.56
N LEU A 242 -3.51 4.10 9.46
CA LEU A 242 -3.89 4.69 10.75
C LEU A 242 -2.66 5.02 11.61
N VAL A 243 -1.60 4.20 11.54
CA VAL A 243 -0.36 4.40 12.32
C VAL A 243 0.27 5.77 12.04
N PRO A 244 0.61 6.14 10.80
CA PRO A 244 1.17 7.47 10.50
C PRO A 244 0.19 8.61 10.78
N VAL A 245 -1.13 8.42 10.63
CA VAL A 245 -2.12 9.45 10.94
C VAL A 245 -2.18 9.74 12.44
N ILE A 246 -2.15 8.71 13.28
CA ILE A 246 -2.06 8.87 14.75
C ILE A 246 -0.74 9.54 15.12
N GLY A 247 0.39 9.08 14.58
CA GLY A 247 1.70 9.66 14.83
C GLY A 247 1.73 11.16 14.51
N LEU A 248 1.17 11.55 13.38
CA LEU A 248 1.06 12.93 12.94
C LEU A 248 0.16 13.76 13.86
N SER A 249 -1.01 13.23 14.24
CA SER A 249 -1.95 13.90 15.16
C SER A 249 -1.35 14.11 16.54
N LEU A 250 -0.59 13.14 17.06
CA LEU A 250 0.13 13.28 18.33
C LEU A 250 1.20 14.36 18.26
N ARG A 251 1.95 14.48 17.15
CA ARG A 251 2.94 15.56 16.97
C ARG A 251 2.28 16.93 16.91
N LEU A 252 1.18 17.06 16.15
CA LEU A 252 0.41 18.31 16.09
C LEU A 252 -0.15 18.70 17.45
N SER A 253 -0.58 17.74 18.26
CA SER A 253 -1.06 17.95 19.63
C SER A 253 0.07 18.46 20.55
N ARG A 254 1.25 17.84 20.49
CA ARG A 254 2.42 18.28 21.28
C ARG A 254 2.85 19.71 20.91
N SER A 255 2.82 20.05 19.64
CA SER A 255 3.13 21.40 19.15
C SER A 255 2.00 22.41 19.41
N ARG A 256 0.98 22.08 20.20
CA ARG A 256 -0.17 22.93 20.55
C ARG A 256 -0.85 23.58 19.32
N LYS A 257 -0.87 22.89 18.19
CA LYS A 257 -1.53 23.39 16.96
C LYS A 257 -3.04 23.31 17.10
N ARG A 258 -3.74 24.22 16.41
CA ARG A 258 -5.21 24.19 16.34
C ARG A 258 -5.69 22.89 15.68
N ALA A 259 -6.70 22.25 16.25
CA ALA A 259 -7.35 21.04 15.77
C ALA A 259 -6.37 19.88 15.42
N PRO A 260 -5.53 19.40 16.37
CA PRO A 260 -4.51 18.40 16.12
C PRO A 260 -5.09 17.05 15.70
N TRP A 261 -6.31 16.73 16.10
CA TRP A 261 -7.01 15.47 15.80
C TRP A 261 -7.82 15.52 14.51
N LEU A 262 -7.93 16.68 13.87
CA LEU A 262 -8.69 16.83 12.62
C LEU A 262 -8.22 15.84 11.52
N PRO A 263 -6.91 15.63 11.29
CA PRO A 263 -6.46 14.65 10.29
C PRO A 263 -6.96 13.22 10.60
N LEU A 264 -6.96 12.83 11.87
CA LEU A 264 -7.46 11.52 12.28
C LEU A 264 -8.97 11.39 12.06
N VAL A 265 -9.75 12.38 12.48
CA VAL A 265 -11.21 12.37 12.31
C VAL A 265 -11.58 12.30 10.83
N LEU A 266 -10.96 13.15 10.01
CA LEU A 266 -11.22 13.15 8.55
C LEU A 266 -10.76 11.85 7.89
N PHE A 267 -9.63 11.27 8.31
CA PHE A 267 -9.19 9.97 7.82
C PHE A 267 -10.19 8.87 8.15
N LEU A 268 -10.65 8.79 9.40
CA LEU A 268 -11.65 7.81 9.82
C LEU A 268 -12.96 7.97 9.06
N LEU A 269 -13.37 9.21 8.79
CA LEU A 269 -14.55 9.49 7.97
C LEU A 269 -14.36 8.99 6.53
N CYS A 270 -13.19 9.20 5.93
CA CYS A 270 -12.88 8.68 4.59
C CYS A 270 -12.89 7.14 4.57
N VAL A 271 -12.32 6.48 5.59
CA VAL A 271 -12.35 5.01 5.71
C VAL A 271 -13.78 4.50 5.87
N ALA A 272 -14.59 5.16 6.71
CA ALA A 272 -16.00 4.79 6.88
C ALA A 272 -16.79 4.96 5.58
N LEU A 273 -16.54 6.02 4.83
CA LEU A 273 -17.19 6.26 3.53
C LEU A 273 -16.79 5.20 2.50
N ASN A 274 -15.52 4.77 2.49
CA ASN A 274 -15.06 3.66 1.67
C ASN A 274 -15.79 2.35 2.01
N GLY A 275 -15.82 1.98 3.29
CA GLY A 275 -16.52 0.78 3.75
C GLY A 275 -18.02 0.81 3.47
N PHE A 276 -18.65 1.99 3.63
CA PHE A 276 -20.06 2.16 3.28
C PHE A 276 -20.33 1.99 1.78
N SER A 277 -19.46 2.55 0.93
CA SER A 277 -19.58 2.38 -0.52
C SER A 277 -19.46 0.90 -0.94
N GLN A 278 -18.55 0.15 -0.33
CA GLN A 278 -18.45 -1.30 -0.56
C GLN A 278 -19.68 -2.05 -0.06
N PHE A 279 -20.17 -1.73 1.15
CA PHE A 279 -21.39 -2.31 1.65
C PHE A 279 -22.58 -2.05 0.72
N PHE A 280 -22.64 -0.84 0.16
CA PHE A 280 -23.71 -0.48 -0.76
C PHE A 280 -23.62 -1.25 -2.07
N LEU A 281 -22.41 -1.47 -2.60
CA LEU A 281 -22.18 -2.32 -3.77
C LEU A 281 -22.62 -3.77 -3.53
N ASP A 282 -22.21 -4.36 -2.43
CA ASP A 282 -22.50 -5.78 -2.14
C ASP A 282 -23.97 -6.03 -1.76
N LYS A 283 -24.62 -5.05 -1.15
CA LYS A 283 -25.98 -5.18 -0.59
C LYS A 283 -26.99 -4.21 -1.21
N ALA A 284 -26.79 -3.80 -2.47
CA ALA A 284 -27.69 -2.87 -3.15
C ALA A 284 -29.17 -3.27 -3.06
N TRP A 285 -29.47 -4.57 -3.14
CA TRP A 285 -30.82 -5.12 -3.05
C TRP A 285 -31.55 -4.78 -1.75
N ARG A 286 -30.82 -4.53 -0.64
CA ARG A 286 -31.44 -4.11 0.65
C ARG A 286 -32.01 -2.70 0.61
N PHE A 287 -31.61 -1.91 -0.36
CA PHE A 287 -32.05 -0.54 -0.53
C PHE A 287 -33.15 -0.39 -1.58
N SER A 288 -33.56 -1.49 -2.25
CA SER A 288 -34.61 -1.47 -3.27
C SER A 288 -35.96 -0.94 -2.73
N GLU A 289 -36.26 -1.22 -1.46
CA GLU A 289 -37.48 -0.75 -0.82
C GLU A 289 -37.48 0.75 -0.45
N LEU A 290 -36.28 1.38 -0.45
CA LEU A 290 -36.13 2.80 -0.08
C LEU A 290 -36.29 3.74 -1.29
N PHE A 291 -36.23 3.20 -2.50
CA PHE A 291 -36.26 3.98 -3.74
C PHE A 291 -37.46 3.53 -4.61
N SER A 292 -37.96 4.43 -5.46
CA SER A 292 -38.89 4.03 -6.51
C SER A 292 -38.21 3.10 -7.52
N GLU A 293 -38.99 2.25 -8.20
CA GLU A 293 -38.46 1.27 -9.17
C GLU A 293 -37.57 1.94 -10.24
N ASP A 294 -37.99 3.09 -10.77
CA ASP A 294 -37.22 3.83 -11.79
C ASP A 294 -35.88 4.34 -11.26
N VAL A 295 -35.89 4.89 -10.02
CA VAL A 295 -34.66 5.40 -9.38
C VAL A 295 -33.74 4.25 -9.01
N PHE A 296 -34.29 3.14 -8.53
CA PHE A 296 -33.50 1.97 -8.19
C PHE A 296 -32.87 1.30 -9.42
N SER A 297 -33.63 1.19 -10.53
CA SER A 297 -33.09 0.68 -11.80
C SER A 297 -31.93 1.55 -12.30
N TRP A 298 -32.13 2.89 -12.37
CA TRP A 298 -31.07 3.81 -12.77
C TRP A 298 -29.85 3.72 -11.85
N LEU A 299 -30.08 3.65 -10.53
CA LEU A 299 -29.02 3.54 -9.53
C LEU A 299 -28.25 2.22 -9.70
N SER A 300 -28.94 1.10 -9.94
CA SER A 300 -28.34 -0.21 -10.16
C SER A 300 -27.41 -0.20 -11.38
N ASP A 301 -27.84 0.44 -12.48
CA ASP A 301 -27.05 0.54 -13.71
C ASP A 301 -25.77 1.37 -13.55
N HIS A 302 -25.74 2.32 -12.59
CA HIS A 302 -24.60 3.22 -12.37
C HIS A 302 -23.89 3.00 -11.04
N LEU A 303 -24.31 2.03 -10.26
CA LEU A 303 -23.91 1.83 -8.87
C LEU A 303 -22.40 1.66 -8.73
N GLU A 304 -21.81 0.83 -9.57
CA GLU A 304 -20.38 0.54 -9.52
C GLU A 304 -19.54 1.81 -9.79
N GLN A 305 -19.92 2.58 -10.79
CA GLN A 305 -19.24 3.84 -11.15
C GLN A 305 -19.37 4.88 -10.04
N ILE A 306 -20.57 5.00 -9.44
CA ILE A 306 -20.81 5.94 -8.34
C ILE A 306 -19.99 5.55 -7.12
N CYS A 307 -20.05 4.29 -6.70
CA CYS A 307 -19.32 3.82 -5.53
C CYS A 307 -17.81 3.89 -5.73
N SER A 308 -17.29 3.48 -6.87
CA SER A 308 -15.87 3.61 -7.22
C SER A 308 -15.42 5.07 -7.25
N GLY A 309 -16.26 5.97 -7.78
CA GLY A 309 -16.02 7.41 -7.76
C GLY A 309 -15.96 7.97 -6.33
N VAL A 310 -16.88 7.59 -5.47
CA VAL A 310 -16.90 8.01 -4.05
C VAL A 310 -15.66 7.51 -3.32
N MET A 311 -15.27 6.26 -3.54
CA MET A 311 -14.06 5.70 -2.94
C MET A 311 -12.80 6.43 -3.40
N LEU A 312 -12.66 6.67 -4.70
CA LEU A 312 -11.53 7.42 -5.25
C LEU A 312 -11.43 8.81 -4.62
N VAL A 313 -12.53 9.55 -4.59
CA VAL A 313 -12.58 10.88 -3.98
C VAL A 313 -12.23 10.82 -2.50
N SER A 314 -12.72 9.82 -1.75
CA SER A 314 -12.41 9.67 -0.33
C SER A 314 -10.93 9.41 -0.08
N VAL A 315 -10.27 8.56 -0.87
CA VAL A 315 -8.83 8.29 -0.76
C VAL A 315 -8.01 9.53 -1.13
N ILE A 316 -8.39 10.24 -2.19
CA ILE A 316 -7.75 11.51 -2.57
C ILE A 316 -7.89 12.54 -1.45
N CYS A 317 -9.08 12.69 -0.86
CA CYS A 317 -9.31 13.59 0.27
C CYS A 317 -8.45 13.22 1.49
N ALA A 318 -8.39 11.92 1.86
CA ALA A 318 -7.54 11.44 2.93
C ALA A 318 -6.06 11.77 2.67
N PHE A 319 -5.61 11.57 1.43
CA PHE A 319 -4.24 11.88 1.01
C PHE A 319 -3.93 13.37 1.12
N ILE A 320 -4.80 14.23 0.60
CA ILE A 320 -4.64 15.69 0.67
C ILE A 320 -4.60 16.15 2.12
N VAL A 321 -5.53 15.70 2.95
CA VAL A 321 -5.60 16.04 4.38
C VAL A 321 -4.31 15.65 5.08
N TYR A 322 -3.82 14.42 4.84
CA TYR A 322 -2.57 13.94 5.42
C TYR A 322 -1.38 14.81 5.00
N ILE A 323 -1.23 15.10 3.71
CA ILE A 323 -0.12 15.93 3.20
C ILE A 323 -0.16 17.36 3.77
N LEU A 324 -1.35 17.97 3.86
CA LEU A 324 -1.51 19.29 4.45
C LEU A 324 -1.14 19.29 5.94
N ALA A 325 -1.56 18.29 6.69
CA ALA A 325 -1.22 18.11 8.09
C ALA A 325 0.29 17.85 8.27
N PHE A 326 0.86 17.00 7.41
CA PHE A 326 2.30 16.73 7.39
C PHE A 326 3.13 17.99 7.12
N ARG A 327 2.73 18.82 6.16
CA ARG A 327 3.35 20.12 5.90
C ARG A 327 3.26 21.08 7.11
N ARG A 328 2.13 21.06 7.83
CA ARG A 328 1.97 21.85 9.06
C ARG A 328 2.91 21.37 10.17
N ALA A 329 3.04 20.07 10.36
CA ALA A 329 3.94 19.47 11.33
C ALA A 329 5.41 19.77 10.98
N SER A 330 5.79 19.68 9.70
CA SER A 330 7.16 19.95 9.24
C SER A 330 7.59 21.42 9.32
N LYS A 331 6.64 22.36 9.40
CA LYS A 331 6.93 23.80 9.58
C LYS A 331 6.99 24.23 11.07
N ALA A 332 6.48 23.42 11.96
CA ALA A 332 6.20 23.79 13.34
C ALA A 332 7.26 23.35 14.36
N GLY A 333 8.24 22.54 13.95
CA GLY A 333 9.19 21.93 14.87
C GLY A 333 10.10 22.95 15.55
N ASP A 334 9.87 23.23 16.83
CA ASP A 334 10.91 23.72 17.70
C ASP A 334 11.99 22.64 17.86
N PRO A 335 13.29 23.04 17.88
CA PRO A 335 14.38 22.05 17.98
C PRO A 335 14.32 21.14 19.22
N GLY A 336 13.57 21.52 20.25
CA GLY A 336 13.39 20.75 21.49
C GLY A 336 12.20 19.78 21.49
N GLU A 337 11.33 19.80 20.48
CA GLU A 337 10.10 18.98 20.44
C GLU A 337 10.22 17.72 19.53
N CYS A 338 11.31 17.53 18.84
CA CYS A 338 11.66 16.36 18.05
C CYS A 338 12.39 15.31 18.88
#